data_8702ca577f647ca7a50bef7ac8df642b
#
_entry.id   8702ca577f647ca7a50bef7ac8df642b
#
_cell.length_a   1.000
_cell.length_b   1.000
_cell.length_c   1.000
_cell.angle_alpha   90.00
_cell.angle_beta   90.00
_cell.angle_gamma   90.00
#
_symmetry.space_group_name_H-M   'P 1'
#
loop_
_entity.id
_entity.type
_entity.pdbx_description
1 polymer ?
#
loop_
_entity_poly.entity_id
_entity_poly.type
_entity_poly.pdbx_seq_one_letter_code
_entity_poly.pdbx_strand_id
1 'polypeptide(L)'
;MSHQSDSAPAVERSAAKSARASRANNPLVRGWRSAWAWLTSMRTALILLLMLAVAAVPGSLVPQRSSDPNGVTTWFNDKPDIAPLLDKLQLFNVYTSWWFSAIYVLLFVSLVGCIVPRLVHHWKALRSAPPRTPARLSRLDAYATVRLDERWAGREAEIVAAAKEVLGRRRYRVADYESRGTVSVSAERGYLRETGNLLFHGGMLGLIVSVGLLSGFNWHGQRVLVEGQTFVNGLVSYSSFSPDRFFNPDQLKPFSLRLEKLDVTYETQDQEHLGLPLDYDAQVTVQLPGEEPSKHNVKVNSPLRIDGNDIYLLANGYAPTITVRNPTGEVVFRDSIVFIPQDQFLTSTGVVKVPDGLSEQVGMLGFFYPSAHELESGAFASDHQDLRNPLLTLNVYTGDLGLDTGMPVSVYSLDTENLTPIAARDLDVKPLQLHPGETVELPNGLGTITMDAEIHRYASFDVHSDHTRIPGGIFVALSILGLIGSLLVPRRRVWVAAREHEGGVLVEYAGLARGEDHQLARAVNSLVDEHTAVLVSWKADSRRDPQ
;
A
#
# COMPACT_ATOMS: atom_id res chain seq x y z
N MET A 1 -69.19 -4.81 -26.66
CA MET A 1 -68.81 -6.14 -26.16
C MET A 1 -67.37 -6.04 -25.80
N SER A 2 -67.08 -6.03 -24.70
CA SER A 2 -66.94 -6.36 -23.31
C SER A 2 -65.56 -5.86 -22.82
N HIS A 3 -65.61 -4.83 -22.00
CA HIS A 3 -64.48 -4.47 -21.11
C HIS A 3 -64.26 -5.60 -20.10
N GLN A 4 -63.09 -6.23 -20.08
CA GLN A 4 -62.65 -7.02 -18.95
C GLN A 4 -61.65 -6.19 -18.13
N SER A 5 -62.14 -5.73 -16.97
CA SER A 5 -61.40 -5.04 -15.94
C SER A 5 -60.50 -6.04 -15.19
N ASP A 6 -59.18 -5.88 -15.32
CA ASP A 6 -58.20 -6.53 -14.46
C ASP A 6 -58.18 -5.85 -13.09
N SER A 7 -59.12 -6.24 -12.23
CA SER A 7 -59.08 -5.93 -10.79
C SER A 7 -58.54 -7.16 -10.06
N ALA A 8 -57.22 -7.20 -9.86
CA ALA A 8 -56.65 -8.13 -8.87
C ALA A 8 -57.30 -7.86 -7.50
N PRO A 9 -57.74 -8.90 -6.78
CA PRO A 9 -58.65 -8.73 -5.65
C PRO A 9 -57.96 -8.00 -4.50
N ALA A 10 -58.65 -7.04 -3.92
CA ALA A 10 -58.25 -6.21 -2.78
C ALA A 10 -57.78 -7.03 -1.57
N VAL A 11 -58.17 -8.31 -1.49
CA VAL A 11 -57.80 -9.28 -0.48
C VAL A 11 -56.31 -9.67 -0.56
N GLU A 12 -55.72 -9.85 -1.75
CA GLU A 12 -54.29 -10.17 -1.90
C GLU A 12 -53.39 -8.97 -1.53
N ARG A 13 -53.79 -7.77 -1.85
CA ARG A 13 -53.07 -6.55 -1.45
C ARG A 13 -53.13 -6.30 0.05
N SER A 14 -54.23 -6.65 0.69
CA SER A 14 -54.41 -6.58 2.15
C SER A 14 -53.58 -7.68 2.86
N ALA A 15 -53.59 -8.91 2.35
CA ALA A 15 -52.77 -10.02 2.89
C ALA A 15 -51.25 -9.75 2.75
N ALA A 16 -50.83 -9.18 1.61
CA ALA A 16 -49.40 -8.80 1.41
C ALA A 16 -49.00 -7.62 2.31
N LYS A 17 -49.90 -6.67 2.59
CA LYS A 17 -49.66 -5.58 3.55
C LYS A 17 -49.62 -6.11 5.00
N SER A 18 -50.48 -7.02 5.39
CA SER A 18 -50.53 -7.59 6.74
C SER A 18 -49.33 -8.51 6.98
N ALA A 19 -48.90 -9.32 5.99
CA ALA A 19 -47.69 -10.15 6.07
C ALA A 19 -46.41 -9.31 6.16
N ARG A 20 -46.35 -8.15 5.46
CA ARG A 20 -45.26 -7.18 5.61
C ARG A 20 -45.26 -6.52 6.99
N ALA A 21 -46.44 -6.17 7.53
CA ALA A 21 -46.58 -5.58 8.86
C ALA A 21 -46.22 -6.59 9.98
N SER A 22 -46.60 -7.86 9.85
CA SER A 22 -46.25 -8.90 10.83
C SER A 22 -44.76 -9.26 10.84
N ARG A 23 -44.12 -9.31 9.66
CA ARG A 23 -42.65 -9.45 9.54
C ARG A 23 -41.90 -8.22 10.12
N ALA A 24 -42.47 -7.04 10.01
CA ALA A 24 -41.87 -5.82 10.58
C ALA A 24 -41.94 -5.77 12.12
N ASN A 25 -42.88 -6.51 12.76
CA ASN A 25 -43.07 -6.55 14.20
C ASN A 25 -42.31 -7.69 14.92
N ASN A 26 -41.62 -8.55 14.19
CA ASN A 26 -40.80 -9.60 14.82
C ASN A 26 -39.64 -8.93 15.58
N PRO A 27 -39.47 -9.16 16.92
CA PRO A 27 -38.42 -8.51 17.72
C PRO A 27 -37.03 -8.82 17.22
N LEU A 28 -36.78 -9.99 16.64
CA LEU A 28 -35.50 -10.37 16.03
C LEU A 28 -35.20 -9.53 14.78
N VAL A 29 -36.18 -9.29 13.91
CA VAL A 29 -36.01 -8.45 12.71
C VAL A 29 -35.81 -6.99 13.09
N ARG A 30 -36.46 -6.53 14.14
CA ARG A 30 -36.28 -5.17 14.68
C ARG A 30 -34.91 -5.00 15.30
N GLY A 31 -34.45 -5.96 16.11
CA GLY A 31 -33.10 -6.00 16.67
C GLY A 31 -32.02 -5.98 15.59
N TRP A 32 -32.15 -6.84 14.57
CA TRP A 32 -31.25 -6.88 13.42
C TRP A 32 -31.21 -5.56 12.65
N ARG A 33 -32.35 -4.95 12.38
CA ARG A 33 -32.42 -3.64 11.70
C ARG A 33 -31.75 -2.53 12.52
N SER A 34 -31.93 -2.53 13.85
CA SER A 34 -31.28 -1.58 14.74
C SER A 34 -29.77 -1.79 14.77
N ALA A 35 -29.30 -3.02 14.88
CA ALA A 35 -27.89 -3.37 14.86
C ALA A 35 -27.23 -2.98 13.51
N TRP A 36 -27.93 -3.27 12.39
CA TRP A 36 -27.47 -2.89 11.06
C TRP A 36 -27.40 -1.36 10.90
N ALA A 37 -28.43 -0.63 11.32
CA ALA A 37 -28.45 0.84 11.27
C ALA A 37 -27.36 1.46 12.16
N TRP A 38 -27.08 0.83 13.30
CA TRP A 38 -25.98 1.25 14.17
C TRP A 38 -24.62 0.99 13.50
N LEU A 39 -24.40 -0.23 12.98
CA LEU A 39 -23.16 -0.62 12.32
C LEU A 39 -22.86 0.25 11.09
N THR A 40 -23.88 0.60 10.30
CA THR A 40 -23.77 1.41 9.08
C THR A 40 -23.88 2.93 9.36
N SER A 41 -23.72 3.36 10.63
CA SER A 41 -23.71 4.76 10.98
C SER A 41 -22.33 5.40 10.83
N MET A 42 -22.27 6.68 10.50
CA MET A 42 -20.99 7.41 10.43
C MET A 42 -20.22 7.40 11.76
N ARG A 43 -20.94 7.40 12.89
CA ARG A 43 -20.30 7.36 14.22
C ARG A 43 -19.57 6.04 14.43
N THR A 44 -20.20 4.94 14.09
CA THR A 44 -19.60 3.60 14.20
C THR A 44 -18.39 3.45 13.26
N ALA A 45 -18.48 3.95 12.02
CA ALA A 45 -17.35 3.93 11.10
C ALA A 45 -16.15 4.72 11.63
N LEU A 46 -16.36 5.89 12.24
CA LEU A 46 -15.30 6.69 12.86
C LEU A 46 -14.70 6.01 14.09
N ILE A 47 -15.53 5.37 14.93
CA ILE A 47 -15.04 4.59 16.08
C ILE A 47 -14.21 3.40 15.63
N LEU A 48 -14.67 2.66 14.63
CA LEU A 48 -13.93 1.52 14.08
C LEU A 48 -12.61 1.95 13.44
N LEU A 49 -12.58 3.10 12.76
CA LEU A 49 -11.36 3.68 12.21
C LEU A 49 -10.37 4.04 13.33
N LEU A 50 -10.86 4.67 14.40
CA LEU A 50 -10.02 4.98 15.57
C LEU A 50 -9.51 3.69 16.23
N MET A 51 -10.38 2.69 16.40
CA MET A 51 -9.99 1.39 16.96
C MET A 51 -8.92 0.71 16.09
N LEU A 52 -9.07 0.77 14.75
CA LEU A 52 -8.08 0.22 13.82
C LEU A 52 -6.73 0.93 13.95
N ALA A 53 -6.73 2.27 14.07
CA ALA A 53 -5.52 3.05 14.26
C ALA A 53 -4.81 2.69 15.58
N VAL A 54 -5.56 2.59 16.69
CA VAL A 54 -5.02 2.17 17.99
C VAL A 54 -4.50 0.72 17.94
N ALA A 55 -5.25 -0.16 17.27
CA ALA A 55 -4.87 -1.57 17.09
C ALA A 55 -3.59 -1.74 16.25
N ALA A 56 -3.27 -0.82 15.37
CA ALA A 56 -2.04 -0.86 14.56
C ALA A 56 -0.78 -0.43 15.35
N VAL A 57 -0.92 0.32 16.44
CA VAL A 57 0.23 0.81 17.24
C VAL A 57 1.15 -0.31 17.70
N PRO A 58 0.68 -1.41 18.32
CA PRO A 58 1.55 -2.52 18.69
C PRO A 58 2.31 -3.11 17.51
N GLY A 59 1.66 -3.19 16.33
CA GLY A 59 2.29 -3.70 15.12
C GLY A 59 3.45 -2.85 14.60
N SER A 60 3.52 -1.58 15.00
CA SER A 60 4.63 -0.67 14.67
C SER A 60 5.72 -0.64 15.72
N LEU A 61 5.42 -1.03 16.97
CA LEU A 61 6.36 -0.99 18.09
C LEU A 61 7.05 -2.34 18.34
N VAL A 62 6.41 -3.44 17.95
CA VAL A 62 6.89 -4.80 18.17
C VAL A 62 7.31 -5.40 16.82
N PRO A 63 8.45 -6.10 16.72
CA PRO A 63 8.86 -6.74 15.47
C PRO A 63 7.79 -7.74 15.02
N GLN A 64 7.47 -7.72 13.73
CA GLN A 64 6.46 -8.60 13.15
C GLN A 64 7.12 -9.81 12.49
N ARG A 65 6.61 -11.03 12.72
CA ARG A 65 7.17 -12.26 12.14
C ARG A 65 7.26 -12.24 10.61
N SER A 66 6.34 -11.52 9.95
CA SER A 66 6.33 -11.40 8.50
C SER A 66 7.42 -10.51 7.92
N SER A 67 7.93 -9.54 8.70
CA SER A 67 8.91 -8.55 8.22
C SER A 67 10.26 -8.64 8.93
N ASP A 68 10.28 -9.08 10.18
CA ASP A 68 11.50 -9.19 11.00
C ASP A 68 11.47 -10.44 11.91
N PRO A 69 11.64 -11.64 11.35
CA PRO A 69 11.66 -12.88 12.12
C PRO A 69 12.80 -12.91 13.17
N ASN A 70 13.95 -12.32 12.81
CA ASN A 70 15.12 -12.28 13.69
C ASN A 70 14.90 -11.39 14.90
N GLY A 71 14.28 -10.21 14.69
CA GLY A 71 13.88 -9.32 15.78
C GLY A 71 12.91 -10.00 16.75
N VAL A 72 11.99 -10.81 16.25
CA VAL A 72 11.10 -11.62 17.12
C VAL A 72 11.92 -12.62 17.95
N THR A 73 12.88 -13.35 17.35
CA THR A 73 13.74 -14.28 18.06
C THR A 73 14.57 -13.57 19.13
N THR A 74 15.15 -12.42 18.82
CA THR A 74 15.87 -11.59 19.78
C THR A 74 14.97 -11.18 20.95
N TRP A 75 13.70 -10.79 20.70
CA TRP A 75 12.74 -10.47 21.76
C TRP A 75 12.45 -11.65 22.70
N PHE A 76 12.38 -12.88 22.17
CA PHE A 76 12.21 -14.08 23.00
C PHE A 76 13.42 -14.35 23.88
N ASN A 77 14.64 -14.09 23.36
CA ASN A 77 15.89 -14.26 24.11
C ASN A 77 16.06 -13.17 25.18
N ASP A 78 15.79 -11.89 24.83
CA ASP A 78 16.01 -10.75 25.72
C ASP A 78 14.93 -10.60 26.80
N LYS A 79 13.69 -11.05 26.51
CA LYS A 79 12.50 -10.87 27.36
C LYS A 79 11.67 -12.14 27.48
N PRO A 80 12.25 -13.25 28.00
CA PRO A 80 11.61 -14.56 28.03
C PRO A 80 10.30 -14.60 28.83
N ASP A 81 10.13 -13.72 29.82
CA ASP A 81 8.92 -13.65 30.65
C ASP A 81 7.74 -12.97 29.94
N ILE A 82 8.00 -11.99 29.07
CA ILE A 82 6.99 -11.16 28.44
C ILE A 82 6.65 -11.65 27.03
N ALA A 83 7.63 -12.13 26.28
CA ALA A 83 7.45 -12.55 24.88
C ALA A 83 6.35 -13.61 24.70
N PRO A 84 6.23 -14.67 25.54
CA PRO A 84 5.14 -15.63 25.41
C PRO A 84 3.74 -15.05 25.62
N LEU A 85 3.61 -14.01 26.47
CA LEU A 85 2.33 -13.31 26.68
C LEU A 85 1.96 -12.48 25.46
N LEU A 86 2.92 -11.73 24.90
CA LEU A 86 2.73 -10.95 23.68
C LEU A 86 2.37 -11.84 22.49
N ASP A 87 2.96 -13.03 22.42
CA ASP A 87 2.67 -14.01 21.39
C ASP A 87 1.23 -14.58 21.49
N LYS A 88 0.78 -14.90 22.69
CA LYS A 88 -0.63 -15.31 22.93
C LYS A 88 -1.62 -14.22 22.51
N LEU A 89 -1.26 -12.95 22.67
CA LEU A 89 -2.05 -11.81 22.23
C LEU A 89 -1.88 -11.52 20.72
N GLN A 90 -1.05 -12.31 20.02
CA GLN A 90 -0.70 -12.16 18.61
C GLN A 90 -0.05 -10.81 18.27
N LEU A 91 0.71 -10.22 19.20
CA LEU A 91 1.36 -8.92 18.98
C LEU A 91 2.59 -8.99 18.06
N PHE A 92 3.15 -10.19 17.84
CA PHE A 92 4.16 -10.44 16.80
C PHE A 92 3.55 -10.74 15.42
N ASN A 93 2.19 -10.78 15.32
CA ASN A 93 1.42 -11.00 14.11
C ASN A 93 0.16 -10.12 14.09
N VAL A 94 0.30 -8.84 14.42
CA VAL A 94 -0.83 -7.91 14.63
C VAL A 94 -1.76 -7.87 13.42
N TYR A 95 -1.22 -7.65 12.25
CA TYR A 95 -1.99 -7.40 11.01
C TYR A 95 -2.75 -8.65 10.52
N THR A 96 -2.34 -9.84 10.93
CA THR A 96 -3.04 -11.12 10.63
C THR A 96 -3.83 -11.67 11.80
N SER A 97 -3.81 -11.00 12.97
CA SER A 97 -4.55 -11.42 14.15
C SER A 97 -6.06 -11.41 13.93
N TRP A 98 -6.78 -12.31 14.63
CA TRP A 98 -8.21 -12.40 14.52
C TRP A 98 -8.95 -11.13 14.96
N TRP A 99 -8.44 -10.45 15.99
CA TRP A 99 -9.05 -9.22 16.52
C TRP A 99 -8.82 -8.02 15.59
N PHE A 100 -7.64 -7.87 14.98
CA PHE A 100 -7.37 -6.85 13.98
C PHE A 100 -8.21 -7.09 12.72
N SER A 101 -8.25 -8.34 12.25
CA SER A 101 -9.08 -8.75 11.11
C SER A 101 -10.56 -8.49 11.37
N ALA A 102 -11.07 -8.73 12.59
CA ALA A 102 -12.45 -8.45 12.95
C ALA A 102 -12.78 -6.96 12.87
N ILE A 103 -11.92 -6.08 13.42
CA ILE A 103 -12.09 -4.61 13.34
C ILE A 103 -12.08 -4.18 11.87
N TYR A 104 -11.17 -4.70 11.07
CA TYR A 104 -11.03 -4.40 9.66
C TYR A 104 -12.28 -4.80 8.85
N VAL A 105 -12.77 -6.01 9.03
CA VAL A 105 -13.99 -6.50 8.37
C VAL A 105 -15.22 -5.69 8.81
N LEU A 106 -15.36 -5.37 10.09
CA LEU A 106 -16.46 -4.53 10.59
C LEU A 106 -16.40 -3.13 9.98
N LEU A 107 -15.21 -2.53 9.87
CA LEU A 107 -15.01 -1.23 9.22
C LEU A 107 -15.41 -1.30 7.74
N PHE A 108 -15.00 -2.35 7.03
CA PHE A 108 -15.37 -2.57 5.64
C PHE A 108 -16.89 -2.64 5.47
N VAL A 109 -17.57 -3.47 6.26
CA VAL A 109 -19.04 -3.60 6.22
C VAL A 109 -19.73 -2.28 6.57
N SER A 110 -19.23 -1.56 7.58
CA SER A 110 -19.74 -0.25 7.96
C SER A 110 -19.61 0.76 6.82
N LEU A 111 -18.45 0.80 6.15
CA LEU A 111 -18.18 1.71 5.04
C LEU A 111 -19.08 1.41 3.84
N VAL A 112 -19.20 0.15 3.43
CA VAL A 112 -20.13 -0.27 2.36
C VAL A 112 -21.56 0.13 2.70
N GLY A 113 -22.00 -0.17 3.93
CA GLY A 113 -23.34 0.17 4.41
C GLY A 113 -23.65 1.68 4.45
N CYS A 114 -22.61 2.51 4.62
CA CYS A 114 -22.74 3.97 4.55
C CYS A 114 -22.75 4.50 3.11
N ILE A 115 -21.95 3.91 2.22
CA ILE A 115 -21.77 4.40 0.83
C ILE A 115 -22.97 4.05 -0.04
N VAL A 116 -23.47 2.81 0.01
CA VAL A 116 -24.52 2.31 -0.90
C VAL A 116 -25.80 3.16 -0.84
N PRO A 117 -26.38 3.51 0.33
CA PRO A 117 -27.56 4.36 0.38
C PRO A 117 -27.32 5.76 -0.19
N ARG A 118 -26.10 6.31 0.04
CA ARG A 118 -25.71 7.63 -0.50
C ARG A 118 -25.57 7.60 -2.01
N LEU A 119 -24.99 6.54 -2.56
CA LEU A 119 -24.87 6.32 -4.00
C LEU A 119 -26.27 6.28 -4.66
N VAL A 120 -27.19 5.50 -4.09
CA VAL A 120 -28.57 5.40 -4.58
C VAL A 120 -29.29 6.76 -4.50
N HIS A 121 -29.11 7.49 -3.39
CA HIS A 121 -29.70 8.82 -3.23
C HIS A 121 -29.14 9.82 -4.25
N HIS A 122 -27.82 9.84 -4.42
CA HIS A 122 -27.14 10.70 -5.40
C HIS A 122 -27.57 10.38 -6.84
N TRP A 123 -27.65 9.10 -7.18
CA TRP A 123 -28.13 8.66 -8.50
C TRP A 123 -29.56 9.13 -8.81
N LYS A 124 -30.45 9.08 -7.80
CA LYS A 124 -31.79 9.63 -7.92
C LYS A 124 -31.75 11.17 -8.07
N ALA A 125 -30.93 11.86 -7.30
CA ALA A 125 -30.76 13.31 -7.36
C ALA A 125 -30.24 13.79 -8.72
N LEU A 126 -29.34 13.03 -9.35
CA LEU A 126 -28.87 13.32 -10.70
C LEU A 126 -29.96 13.24 -11.77
N ARG A 127 -31.04 12.50 -11.54
CA ARG A 127 -32.14 12.30 -12.48
C ARG A 127 -33.40 13.12 -12.15
N SER A 128 -33.51 13.62 -10.92
CA SER A 128 -34.66 14.42 -10.49
C SER A 128 -34.51 15.90 -10.88
N ALA A 129 -35.62 16.58 -11.07
CA ALA A 129 -35.62 18.05 -11.23
C ALA A 129 -35.09 18.73 -9.96
N PRO A 130 -34.56 19.96 -10.06
CA PRO A 130 -34.25 20.79 -8.91
C PRO A 130 -35.45 20.90 -7.94
N PRO A 131 -35.19 21.01 -6.62
CA PRO A 131 -36.29 21.04 -5.65
C PRO A 131 -37.19 22.28 -5.80
N ARG A 132 -38.46 22.15 -5.42
CA ARG A 132 -39.42 23.24 -5.48
C ARG A 132 -38.93 24.47 -4.72
N THR A 133 -39.38 25.64 -5.17
CA THR A 133 -39.07 26.92 -4.55
C THR A 133 -39.62 26.96 -3.11
N PRO A 134 -38.81 27.30 -2.11
CA PRO A 134 -39.26 27.46 -0.73
C PRO A 134 -40.29 28.57 -0.58
N ALA A 135 -41.27 28.40 0.31
CA ALA A 135 -42.31 29.38 0.55
C ALA A 135 -41.82 30.73 1.13
N ARG A 136 -40.62 30.76 1.72
CA ARG A 136 -40.01 31.96 2.33
C ARG A 136 -38.57 32.08 1.90
N LEU A 137 -38.32 32.74 0.78
CA LEU A 137 -37.00 32.98 0.23
C LEU A 137 -36.15 33.91 1.10
N SER A 138 -36.76 34.85 1.78
CA SER A 138 -36.08 35.81 2.68
C SER A 138 -35.35 35.20 3.90
N ARG A 139 -35.53 33.90 4.14
CA ARG A 139 -34.83 33.17 5.23
C ARG A 139 -33.56 32.44 4.78
N LEU A 140 -33.26 32.52 3.50
CA LEU A 140 -32.09 31.84 2.93
C LEU A 140 -30.83 32.69 3.09
N ASP A 141 -29.68 32.04 3.06
CA ASP A 141 -28.37 32.64 3.36
C ASP A 141 -28.00 33.84 2.47
N ALA A 142 -28.44 33.83 1.21
CA ALA A 142 -28.28 34.94 0.30
C ALA A 142 -29.68 35.29 -0.26
N TYR A 143 -30.10 36.53 -0.05
CA TYR A 143 -31.40 37.01 -0.48
C TYR A 143 -31.29 38.43 -1.05
N ALA A 144 -31.96 38.68 -2.18
CA ALA A 144 -32.08 40.01 -2.80
C ALA A 144 -33.44 40.16 -3.44
N THR A 145 -33.90 41.39 -3.61
CA THR A 145 -35.17 41.73 -4.24
C THR A 145 -35.01 42.88 -5.24
N VAL A 146 -35.80 42.83 -6.30
CA VAL A 146 -35.93 43.91 -7.27
C VAL A 146 -37.43 44.20 -7.46
N ARG A 147 -37.82 45.48 -7.42
CA ARG A 147 -39.18 45.92 -7.73
C ARG A 147 -39.20 46.42 -9.17
N LEU A 148 -40.09 45.86 -9.96
CA LEU A 148 -40.36 46.27 -11.33
C LEU A 148 -41.65 47.09 -11.37
N ASP A 149 -41.68 48.07 -12.26
CA ASP A 149 -42.83 49.04 -12.41
C ASP A 149 -44.10 48.35 -12.96
N GLU A 150 -45.22 49.09 -12.95
CA GLU A 150 -46.53 48.61 -13.36
C GLU A 150 -46.58 48.00 -14.77
N ARG A 151 -45.68 48.37 -15.65
CA ARG A 151 -45.53 47.81 -17.01
C ARG A 151 -45.22 46.33 -17.07
N TRP A 152 -44.76 45.80 -15.97
CA TRP A 152 -44.44 44.38 -15.84
C TRP A 152 -45.54 43.55 -15.17
N ALA A 153 -46.64 44.24 -14.75
CA ALA A 153 -47.79 43.55 -14.17
C ALA A 153 -48.39 42.55 -15.17
N GLY A 154 -48.64 41.31 -14.72
CA GLY A 154 -49.17 40.24 -15.57
C GLY A 154 -48.12 39.56 -16.46
N ARG A 155 -46.82 39.94 -16.35
CA ARG A 155 -45.70 39.36 -17.14
C ARG A 155 -44.73 38.56 -16.29
N GLU A 156 -45.15 38.05 -15.14
CA GLU A 156 -44.31 37.30 -14.19
C GLU A 156 -43.65 36.06 -14.83
N ALA A 157 -44.39 35.40 -15.74
CA ALA A 157 -43.90 34.24 -16.46
C ALA A 157 -42.72 34.58 -17.40
N GLU A 158 -42.79 35.76 -18.08
CA GLU A 158 -41.70 36.22 -18.95
C GLU A 158 -40.47 36.62 -18.15
N ILE A 159 -40.65 37.28 -17.00
CA ILE A 159 -39.55 37.63 -16.07
C ILE A 159 -38.83 36.37 -15.63
N VAL A 160 -39.56 35.33 -15.21
CA VAL A 160 -38.96 34.06 -14.76
C VAL A 160 -38.33 33.30 -15.93
N ALA A 161 -38.89 33.40 -17.14
CA ALA A 161 -38.30 32.80 -18.34
C ALA A 161 -36.91 33.42 -18.67
N ALA A 162 -36.79 34.76 -18.54
CA ALA A 162 -35.48 35.43 -18.69
C ALA A 162 -34.46 34.95 -17.63
N ALA A 163 -34.89 34.83 -16.37
CA ALA A 163 -34.04 34.31 -15.31
C ALA A 163 -33.59 32.86 -15.59
N LYS A 164 -34.49 32.03 -16.13
CA LYS A 164 -34.20 30.65 -16.53
C LYS A 164 -33.12 30.59 -17.61
N GLU A 165 -33.18 31.50 -18.60
CA GLU A 165 -32.16 31.57 -19.66
C GLU A 165 -30.79 31.96 -19.09
N VAL A 166 -30.71 33.01 -18.24
CA VAL A 166 -29.48 33.43 -17.57
C VAL A 166 -28.88 32.27 -16.74
N LEU A 167 -29.71 31.58 -15.97
CA LEU A 167 -29.29 30.43 -15.17
C LEU A 167 -28.83 29.26 -16.04
N GLY A 168 -29.48 29.03 -17.18
CA GLY A 168 -29.06 28.01 -18.16
C GLY A 168 -27.69 28.31 -18.75
N ARG A 169 -27.41 29.56 -19.16
CA ARG A 169 -26.08 29.99 -19.64
C ARG A 169 -24.99 29.80 -18.58
N ARG A 170 -25.31 29.95 -17.30
CA ARG A 170 -24.42 29.69 -16.16
C ARG A 170 -24.28 28.21 -15.80
N ARG A 171 -24.77 27.29 -16.67
CA ARG A 171 -24.73 25.83 -16.48
C ARG A 171 -25.44 25.34 -15.22
N TYR A 172 -26.50 26.04 -14.80
CA TYR A 172 -27.42 25.51 -13.82
C TYR A 172 -28.41 24.57 -14.48
N ARG A 173 -28.82 23.54 -13.78
CA ARG A 173 -29.99 22.74 -14.11
C ARG A 173 -31.19 23.42 -13.56
N VAL A 174 -32.22 23.66 -14.39
CA VAL A 174 -33.36 24.52 -14.07
C VAL A 174 -34.65 23.74 -14.13
N ALA A 175 -35.65 24.17 -13.32
CA ALA A 175 -37.01 23.68 -13.36
C ALA A 175 -37.97 24.81 -12.95
N ASP A 176 -39.10 24.90 -13.63
CA ASP A 176 -40.14 25.91 -13.38
C ASP A 176 -41.13 25.37 -12.34
N TYR A 177 -41.61 26.27 -11.49
CA TYR A 177 -42.63 25.99 -10.49
C TYR A 177 -43.60 27.17 -10.36
N GLU A 178 -44.87 26.83 -10.20
CA GLU A 178 -45.92 27.78 -9.90
C GLU A 178 -46.63 27.37 -8.59
N SER A 179 -46.88 28.33 -7.72
CA SER A 179 -47.56 28.10 -6.45
C SER A 179 -48.18 29.39 -5.92
N ARG A 180 -49.49 29.39 -5.66
CA ARG A 180 -50.20 30.49 -5.02
C ARG A 180 -50.00 31.85 -5.70
N GLY A 181 -50.08 31.91 -7.04
CA GLY A 181 -49.90 33.15 -7.81
C GLY A 181 -48.43 33.62 -7.90
N THR A 182 -47.47 32.82 -7.49
CA THR A 182 -46.06 33.10 -7.65
C THR A 182 -45.47 32.16 -8.70
N VAL A 183 -44.93 32.71 -9.77
CA VAL A 183 -44.14 31.95 -10.76
C VAL A 183 -42.68 31.95 -10.34
N SER A 184 -41.99 30.83 -10.47
CA SER A 184 -40.61 30.74 -10.03
C SER A 184 -39.81 29.73 -10.83
N VAL A 185 -38.50 29.96 -10.92
CA VAL A 185 -37.51 29.00 -11.41
C VAL A 185 -36.59 28.57 -10.27
N SER A 186 -36.40 27.28 -10.17
CA SER A 186 -35.41 26.66 -9.27
C SER A 186 -34.22 26.18 -10.08
N ALA A 187 -33.02 26.47 -9.62
CA ALA A 187 -31.79 26.14 -10.29
C ALA A 187 -30.77 25.47 -9.34
N GLU A 188 -30.13 24.44 -9.81
CA GLU A 188 -29.10 23.72 -9.02
C GLU A 188 -27.86 23.40 -9.87
N ARG A 189 -26.69 23.60 -9.28
CA ARG A 189 -25.41 23.20 -9.89
C ARG A 189 -24.44 22.65 -8.84
N GLY A 190 -23.34 21.99 -9.31
CA GLY A 190 -22.30 21.48 -8.44
C GLY A 190 -22.53 20.06 -7.96
N TYR A 191 -23.26 19.24 -8.74
CA TYR A 191 -23.43 17.80 -8.45
C TYR A 191 -22.09 17.04 -8.35
N LEU A 192 -21.03 17.55 -9.00
CA LEU A 192 -19.68 16.98 -8.93
C LEU A 192 -19.13 16.92 -7.51
N ARG A 193 -19.58 17.79 -6.60
CA ARG A 193 -19.20 17.72 -5.18
C ARG A 193 -19.59 16.39 -4.54
N GLU A 194 -20.82 15.95 -4.76
CA GLU A 194 -21.28 14.67 -4.21
C GLU A 194 -20.74 13.48 -4.99
N THR A 195 -20.56 13.61 -6.31
CA THR A 195 -19.87 12.60 -7.12
C THR A 195 -18.44 12.43 -6.63
N GLY A 196 -17.71 13.55 -6.39
CA GLY A 196 -16.36 13.53 -5.84
C GLY A 196 -16.30 12.85 -4.46
N ASN A 197 -17.25 13.19 -3.57
CA ASN A 197 -17.31 12.54 -2.25
C ASN A 197 -17.59 11.03 -2.34
N LEU A 198 -18.42 10.58 -3.28
CA LEU A 198 -18.66 9.16 -3.52
C LEU A 198 -17.46 8.48 -4.14
N LEU A 199 -16.78 9.16 -5.07
CA LEU A 199 -15.54 8.66 -5.68
C LEU A 199 -14.43 8.51 -4.66
N PHE A 200 -14.26 9.48 -3.75
CA PHE A 200 -13.33 9.41 -2.62
C PHE A 200 -13.58 8.18 -1.75
N HIS A 201 -14.82 7.99 -1.28
CA HIS A 201 -15.16 6.84 -0.45
C HIS A 201 -15.10 5.51 -1.20
N GLY A 202 -15.47 5.50 -2.49
CA GLY A 202 -15.33 4.33 -3.35
C GLY A 202 -13.87 3.96 -3.58
N GLY A 203 -13.00 4.94 -3.78
CA GLY A 203 -11.56 4.75 -3.85
C GLY A 203 -10.97 4.21 -2.54
N MET A 204 -11.38 4.77 -1.39
CA MET A 204 -11.00 4.24 -0.07
C MET A 204 -11.45 2.78 0.10
N LEU A 205 -12.67 2.46 -0.30
CA LEU A 205 -13.18 1.08 -0.24
C LEU A 205 -12.35 0.14 -1.14
N GLY A 206 -12.05 0.57 -2.37
CA GLY A 206 -11.20 -0.18 -3.28
C GLY A 206 -9.78 -0.38 -2.73
N LEU A 207 -9.22 0.63 -2.06
CA LEU A 207 -7.92 0.53 -1.39
C LEU A 207 -7.95 -0.50 -0.26
N ILE A 208 -9.00 -0.48 0.57
CA ILE A 208 -9.22 -1.47 1.64
C ILE A 208 -9.28 -2.90 1.05
N VAL A 209 -9.99 -3.09 -0.06
CA VAL A 209 -10.05 -4.40 -0.75
C VAL A 209 -8.69 -4.79 -1.30
N SER A 210 -7.97 -3.85 -1.93
CA SER A 210 -6.64 -4.12 -2.48
C SER A 210 -5.66 -4.56 -1.38
N VAL A 211 -5.57 -3.81 -0.28
CA VAL A 211 -4.65 -4.14 0.81
C VAL A 211 -5.12 -5.35 1.62
N GLY A 212 -6.42 -5.49 1.89
CA GLY A 212 -6.93 -6.55 2.77
C GLY A 212 -7.16 -7.90 2.11
N LEU A 213 -7.42 -7.92 0.80
CA LEU A 213 -7.72 -9.14 0.07
C LEU A 213 -6.62 -9.50 -0.94
N LEU A 214 -6.21 -8.55 -1.79
CA LEU A 214 -5.25 -8.85 -2.85
C LEU A 214 -3.84 -9.07 -2.29
N SER A 215 -3.48 -8.45 -1.15
CA SER A 215 -2.21 -8.75 -0.48
C SER A 215 -2.08 -10.22 -0.10
N GLY A 216 -3.19 -10.89 0.18
CA GLY A 216 -3.17 -12.31 0.50
C GLY A 216 -2.62 -13.22 -0.61
N PHE A 217 -2.52 -12.72 -1.84
CA PHE A 217 -1.92 -13.43 -2.99
C PHE A 217 -0.45 -13.08 -3.21
N ASN A 218 0.12 -12.16 -2.41
CA ASN A 218 1.51 -11.75 -2.53
C ASN A 218 2.44 -12.83 -1.98
N TRP A 219 3.67 -12.74 -2.35
CA TRP A 219 4.77 -13.49 -1.77
C TRP A 219 6.08 -12.72 -1.95
N HIS A 220 7.05 -13.00 -1.11
CA HIS A 220 8.42 -12.54 -1.28
C HIS A 220 9.38 -13.65 -0.91
N GLY A 221 10.52 -13.65 -1.58
CA GLY A 221 11.54 -14.64 -1.37
C GLY A 221 12.93 -14.05 -1.55
N GLN A 222 13.85 -14.41 -0.64
CA GLN A 222 15.21 -13.95 -0.68
C GLN A 222 16.14 -15.02 -1.21
N ARG A 223 17.07 -14.62 -2.06
CA ARG A 223 18.13 -15.49 -2.57
C ARG A 223 19.45 -14.75 -2.62
N VAL A 224 20.48 -15.38 -2.07
CA VAL A 224 21.87 -14.94 -2.21
C VAL A 224 22.47 -15.62 -3.42
N LEU A 225 23.12 -14.86 -4.31
CA LEU A 225 23.84 -15.37 -5.47
C LEU A 225 25.28 -14.85 -5.44
N VAL A 226 26.23 -15.74 -5.55
CA VAL A 226 27.63 -15.41 -5.82
C VAL A 226 27.79 -15.16 -7.32
N GLU A 227 28.71 -14.30 -7.72
CA GLU A 227 29.04 -14.05 -9.13
C GLU A 227 29.26 -15.38 -9.88
N GLY A 228 28.64 -15.49 -11.05
CA GLY A 228 28.62 -16.73 -11.86
C GLY A 228 27.50 -17.71 -11.51
N GLN A 229 26.82 -17.59 -10.37
CA GLN A 229 25.74 -18.49 -9.98
C GLN A 229 24.41 -18.13 -10.66
N THR A 230 23.59 -19.16 -10.87
CA THR A 230 22.25 -19.04 -11.46
C THR A 230 21.19 -19.49 -10.45
N PHE A 231 20.16 -18.69 -10.32
CA PHE A 231 18.94 -18.98 -9.56
C PHE A 231 17.79 -19.29 -10.53
N VAL A 232 16.98 -20.28 -10.19
CA VAL A 232 15.73 -20.57 -10.90
C VAL A 232 14.57 -20.31 -9.94
N ASN A 233 13.56 -19.56 -10.39
CA ASN A 233 12.39 -19.22 -9.58
C ASN A 233 11.58 -20.46 -9.23
N GLY A 234 11.85 -21.03 -8.08
CA GLY A 234 11.19 -22.23 -7.52
C GLY A 234 11.31 -22.24 -6.00
N LEU A 235 10.33 -22.80 -5.31
CA LEU A 235 10.23 -22.75 -3.84
C LEU A 235 11.52 -23.20 -3.12
N VAL A 236 12.13 -24.28 -3.58
CA VAL A 236 13.33 -24.84 -2.96
C VAL A 236 14.61 -24.04 -3.24
N SER A 237 14.55 -23.11 -4.17
CA SER A 237 15.70 -22.30 -4.58
C SER A 237 15.90 -21.06 -3.72
N TYR A 238 14.91 -20.69 -2.93
CA TYR A 238 14.99 -19.53 -2.03
C TYR A 238 15.71 -19.86 -0.73
N SER A 239 16.53 -18.93 -0.24
CA SER A 239 17.13 -18.99 1.10
C SER A 239 16.10 -18.72 2.19
N SER A 240 15.14 -17.84 1.91
CA SER A 240 13.96 -17.56 2.74
C SER A 240 12.77 -17.30 1.82
N PHE A 241 11.62 -17.86 2.15
CA PHE A 241 10.39 -17.67 1.38
C PHE A 241 9.21 -17.42 2.31
N SER A 242 8.50 -16.32 2.07
CA SER A 242 7.36 -15.86 2.87
C SER A 242 6.14 -15.70 1.96
N PRO A 243 5.29 -16.72 1.91
CA PRO A 243 4.02 -16.64 1.19
C PRO A 243 2.95 -15.98 2.05
N ASP A 244 2.05 -15.20 1.42
CA ASP A 244 0.83 -14.72 2.06
C ASP A 244 -0.28 -15.77 2.02
N ARG A 245 -1.44 -15.45 2.66
CA ARG A 245 -2.51 -16.39 3.00
C ARG A 245 -3.08 -17.21 1.84
N PHE A 246 -3.17 -16.64 0.65
CA PHE A 246 -3.81 -17.23 -0.54
C PHE A 246 -2.78 -17.60 -1.62
N PHE A 247 -1.50 -17.62 -1.26
CA PHE A 247 -0.45 -18.05 -2.17
C PHE A 247 -0.65 -19.50 -2.60
N ASN A 248 -0.42 -19.76 -3.88
CA ASN A 248 -0.37 -21.11 -4.46
C ASN A 248 0.98 -21.26 -5.20
N PRO A 249 1.73 -22.36 -5.01
CA PRO A 249 2.96 -22.65 -5.75
C PRO A 249 2.87 -22.51 -7.27
N ASP A 250 1.70 -22.76 -7.86
CA ASP A 250 1.46 -22.58 -9.30
C ASP A 250 1.55 -21.12 -9.76
N GLN A 251 1.60 -20.17 -8.83
CA GLN A 251 1.79 -18.74 -9.11
C GLN A 251 3.26 -18.38 -9.39
N LEU A 252 4.20 -19.25 -9.02
CA LEU A 252 5.62 -19.04 -9.31
C LEU A 252 5.87 -19.24 -10.81
N LYS A 253 5.98 -18.14 -11.50
CA LYS A 253 6.32 -18.16 -12.93
C LYS A 253 7.80 -18.47 -13.10
N PRO A 254 8.15 -19.47 -13.92
CA PRO A 254 9.52 -19.89 -14.08
C PRO A 254 10.34 -18.83 -14.81
N PHE A 255 11.45 -18.43 -14.23
CA PHE A 255 12.55 -17.71 -14.87
C PHE A 255 13.86 -18.11 -14.25
N SER A 256 14.97 -17.91 -14.94
CA SER A 256 16.30 -17.98 -14.35
C SER A 256 16.96 -16.62 -14.27
N LEU A 257 17.72 -16.38 -13.21
CA LEU A 257 18.50 -15.17 -12.97
C LEU A 257 19.94 -15.58 -12.67
N ARG A 258 20.89 -15.18 -13.48
CA ARG A 258 22.31 -15.36 -13.26
C ARG A 258 22.96 -14.05 -12.87
N LEU A 259 23.69 -14.03 -11.77
CA LEU A 259 24.55 -12.90 -11.42
C LEU A 259 25.86 -13.01 -12.20
N GLU A 260 26.08 -12.11 -13.12
CA GLU A 260 27.35 -12.07 -13.90
C GLU A 260 28.43 -11.35 -13.12
N LYS A 261 28.11 -10.15 -12.57
CA LYS A 261 29.03 -9.31 -11.84
C LYS A 261 28.29 -8.33 -10.92
N LEU A 262 28.90 -8.01 -9.79
CA LEU A 262 28.45 -6.96 -8.90
C LEU A 262 29.51 -5.87 -8.78
N ASP A 263 29.27 -4.73 -9.38
CA ASP A 263 30.11 -3.55 -9.24
C ASP A 263 29.59 -2.65 -8.11
N VAL A 264 30.47 -2.28 -7.19
CA VAL A 264 30.15 -1.36 -6.09
C VAL A 264 31.14 -0.21 -6.15
N THR A 265 30.61 1.01 -6.14
CA THR A 265 31.43 2.24 -6.16
C THR A 265 31.34 2.90 -4.79
N TYR A 266 32.48 3.26 -4.22
CA TYR A 266 32.58 3.93 -2.93
C TYR A 266 33.09 5.35 -3.09
N GLU A 267 32.70 6.22 -2.13
CA GLU A 267 33.22 7.59 -2.05
C GLU A 267 34.71 7.59 -1.70
N THR A 268 35.54 8.25 -2.53
CA THR A 268 36.99 8.30 -2.37
C THR A 268 37.55 9.72 -2.28
N GLN A 269 36.75 10.74 -2.51
CA GLN A 269 37.20 12.15 -2.59
C GLN A 269 36.81 12.96 -1.36
N ASP A 270 35.62 12.74 -0.83
CA ASP A 270 35.12 13.42 0.36
C ASP A 270 35.60 12.71 1.63
N GLN A 271 36.46 13.36 2.40
CA GLN A 271 37.02 12.77 3.62
C GLN A 271 36.00 12.54 4.73
N GLU A 272 34.90 13.32 4.77
CA GLU A 272 33.83 13.13 5.75
C GLU A 272 32.95 11.92 5.41
N HIS A 273 32.92 11.53 4.14
CA HIS A 273 32.07 10.46 3.62
C HIS A 273 32.89 9.31 3.01
N LEU A 274 34.18 9.26 3.30
CA LEU A 274 35.08 8.25 2.74
C LEU A 274 34.58 6.83 3.00
N GLY A 275 34.49 6.03 1.93
CA GLY A 275 34.01 4.66 1.98
C GLY A 275 32.48 4.48 2.02
N LEU A 276 31.69 5.57 1.96
CA LEU A 276 30.26 5.40 1.77
C LEU A 276 29.95 4.86 0.37
N PRO A 277 29.04 3.89 0.24
CA PRO A 277 28.67 3.36 -1.06
C PRO A 277 27.87 4.39 -1.86
N LEU A 278 28.31 4.69 -3.08
CA LEU A 278 27.66 5.63 -4.01
C LEU A 278 26.74 4.92 -4.98
N ASP A 279 27.12 3.73 -5.48
CA ASP A 279 26.32 2.96 -6.43
C ASP A 279 26.56 1.48 -6.25
N TYR A 280 25.52 0.71 -6.49
CA TYR A 280 25.53 -0.75 -6.57
C TYR A 280 24.91 -1.15 -7.91
N ASP A 281 25.64 -1.86 -8.73
CA ASP A 281 25.21 -2.32 -10.05
C ASP A 281 25.42 -3.83 -10.20
N ALA A 282 24.34 -4.58 -10.00
CA ALA A 282 24.32 -6.02 -10.22
C ALA A 282 23.97 -6.29 -11.69
N GLN A 283 24.97 -6.71 -12.47
CA GLN A 283 24.78 -7.14 -13.85
C GLN A 283 24.24 -8.58 -13.83
N VAL A 284 23.06 -8.76 -14.39
CA VAL A 284 22.37 -10.05 -14.39
C VAL A 284 21.94 -10.46 -15.78
N THR A 285 21.95 -11.76 -16.02
CA THR A 285 21.33 -12.38 -17.22
C THR A 285 20.05 -13.08 -16.79
N VAL A 286 18.94 -12.71 -17.44
CA VAL A 286 17.62 -13.30 -17.21
C VAL A 286 17.23 -14.14 -18.41
N GLN A 287 16.63 -15.29 -18.14
CA GLN A 287 16.05 -16.14 -19.16
C GLN A 287 14.62 -16.55 -18.79
N LEU A 288 13.67 -16.22 -19.64
CA LEU A 288 12.29 -16.70 -19.58
C LEU A 288 12.13 -17.97 -20.41
N PRO A 289 11.17 -18.84 -20.10
CA PRO A 289 10.92 -20.04 -20.89
C PRO A 289 10.61 -19.71 -22.34
N GLY A 290 11.41 -20.28 -23.26
CA GLY A 290 11.22 -20.09 -24.71
C GLY A 290 11.73 -18.75 -25.28
N GLU A 291 12.37 -17.92 -24.46
CA GLU A 291 12.98 -16.65 -24.87
C GLU A 291 14.51 -16.74 -24.85
N GLU A 292 15.18 -15.88 -25.60
CA GLU A 292 16.63 -15.74 -25.55
C GLU A 292 17.06 -15.04 -24.26
N PRO A 293 18.22 -15.37 -23.67
CA PRO A 293 18.73 -14.71 -22.50
C PRO A 293 18.92 -13.19 -22.72
N SER A 294 18.49 -12.39 -21.77
CA SER A 294 18.58 -10.92 -21.80
C SER A 294 19.41 -10.39 -20.64
N LYS A 295 20.26 -9.38 -20.91
CA LYS A 295 21.12 -8.75 -19.89
C LYS A 295 20.42 -7.54 -19.30
N HIS A 296 20.48 -7.44 -17.99
CA HIS A 296 19.89 -6.34 -17.22
C HIS A 296 20.82 -5.91 -16.10
N ASN A 297 20.55 -4.72 -15.56
CA ASN A 297 21.21 -4.19 -14.39
C ASN A 297 20.19 -4.00 -13.28
N VAL A 298 20.50 -4.48 -12.07
CA VAL A 298 19.69 -4.29 -10.87
C VAL A 298 20.44 -3.35 -9.94
N LYS A 299 19.85 -2.20 -9.63
CA LYS A 299 20.42 -1.18 -8.76
C LYS A 299 19.55 -0.95 -7.53
N VAL A 300 20.14 -0.36 -6.50
CA VAL A 300 19.37 0.13 -5.34
C VAL A 300 18.33 1.15 -5.83
N ASN A 301 17.10 1.02 -5.35
CA ASN A 301 15.93 1.83 -5.77
C ASN A 301 15.51 1.70 -7.25
N SER A 302 16.13 0.80 -8.03
CA SER A 302 15.76 0.51 -9.41
C SER A 302 15.64 -1.00 -9.63
N PRO A 303 14.56 -1.60 -9.13
CA PRO A 303 14.34 -3.04 -9.23
C PRO A 303 14.12 -3.47 -10.67
N LEU A 304 14.56 -4.68 -10.97
CA LEU A 304 14.28 -5.32 -12.24
C LEU A 304 12.87 -5.94 -12.20
N ARG A 305 12.09 -5.71 -13.26
CA ARG A 305 10.73 -6.22 -13.37
C ARG A 305 10.65 -7.32 -14.42
N ILE A 306 10.25 -8.51 -13.98
CA ILE A 306 10.17 -9.70 -14.83
C ILE A 306 8.84 -10.41 -14.56
N ASP A 307 8.00 -10.49 -15.58
CA ASP A 307 6.76 -11.29 -15.61
C ASP A 307 5.89 -11.11 -14.34
N GLY A 308 5.78 -9.86 -13.87
CA GLY A 308 4.96 -9.48 -12.70
C GLY A 308 5.68 -9.56 -11.36
N ASN A 309 6.96 -9.98 -11.35
CA ASN A 309 7.81 -9.95 -10.18
C ASN A 309 8.74 -8.73 -10.21
N ASP A 310 8.99 -8.13 -9.06
CA ASP A 310 9.99 -7.09 -8.85
C ASP A 310 11.19 -7.73 -8.12
N ILE A 311 12.40 -7.57 -8.66
CA ILE A 311 13.64 -8.10 -8.11
C ILE A 311 14.47 -6.93 -7.60
N TYR A 312 14.67 -6.87 -6.29
CA TYR A 312 15.42 -5.83 -5.60
C TYR A 312 16.79 -6.33 -5.20
N LEU A 313 17.79 -5.46 -5.26
CA LEU A 313 19.10 -5.68 -4.65
C LEU A 313 19.01 -5.26 -3.18
N LEU A 314 19.15 -6.23 -2.26
CA LEU A 314 18.95 -6.04 -0.82
C LEU A 314 20.27 -5.84 -0.07
N ALA A 315 21.27 -6.69 -0.35
CA ALA A 315 22.54 -6.69 0.34
C ALA A 315 23.67 -7.21 -0.57
N ASN A 316 24.89 -6.99 -0.16
CA ASN A 316 26.09 -7.48 -0.84
C ASN A 316 27.20 -7.83 0.15
N GLY A 317 28.22 -8.49 -0.35
CA GLY A 317 29.41 -8.81 0.40
C GLY A 317 30.37 -9.65 -0.42
N TYR A 318 31.27 -10.33 0.26
CA TYR A 318 32.28 -11.21 -0.35
C TYR A 318 32.01 -12.68 -0.06
N ALA A 319 32.38 -13.52 -1.03
CA ALA A 319 32.26 -14.96 -0.95
C ALA A 319 33.56 -15.61 -1.43
N PRO A 320 34.62 -15.63 -0.60
CA PRO A 320 35.85 -16.33 -0.94
C PRO A 320 35.58 -17.81 -1.17
N THR A 321 36.19 -18.38 -2.20
CA THR A 321 36.12 -19.82 -2.48
C THR A 321 37.15 -20.56 -1.62
N ILE A 322 36.64 -21.50 -0.83
CA ILE A 322 37.44 -22.32 0.09
C ILE A 322 37.53 -23.72 -0.47
N THR A 323 38.77 -24.23 -0.53
CA THR A 323 39.06 -25.60 -0.94
C THR A 323 39.73 -26.34 0.23
N VAL A 324 39.14 -27.45 0.67
CA VAL A 324 39.74 -28.35 1.67
C VAL A 324 40.16 -29.63 1.01
N ARG A 325 41.39 -30.07 1.32
CA ARG A 325 41.97 -31.34 0.87
C ARG A 325 42.29 -32.22 2.05
N ASN A 326 42.06 -33.53 1.89
CA ASN A 326 42.47 -34.51 2.88
C ASN A 326 43.99 -34.73 2.86
N PRO A 327 44.57 -35.51 3.79
CA PRO A 327 46.02 -35.79 3.84
C PRO A 327 46.56 -36.47 2.59
N THR A 328 45.72 -37.12 1.77
CA THR A 328 46.11 -37.72 0.50
C THR A 328 46.11 -36.73 -0.67
N GLY A 329 45.70 -35.48 -0.45
CA GLY A 329 45.63 -34.41 -1.45
C GLY A 329 44.34 -34.37 -2.25
N GLU A 330 43.37 -35.23 -1.96
CA GLU A 330 42.05 -35.22 -2.61
C GLU A 330 41.22 -34.06 -2.12
N VAL A 331 40.47 -33.39 -3.02
CA VAL A 331 39.52 -32.31 -2.68
C VAL A 331 38.27 -32.91 -2.06
N VAL A 332 38.05 -32.64 -0.79
CA VAL A 332 36.88 -33.10 -0.03
C VAL A 332 35.79 -32.02 0.09
N PHE A 333 36.19 -30.76 -0.05
CA PHE A 333 35.28 -29.65 -0.04
C PHE A 333 35.78 -28.54 -0.96
N ARG A 334 34.88 -27.93 -1.76
CA ARG A 334 35.15 -26.71 -2.51
C ARG A 334 33.83 -25.94 -2.75
N ASP A 335 33.71 -24.77 -2.14
CA ASP A 335 32.54 -23.90 -2.35
C ASP A 335 32.92 -22.43 -2.08
N SER A 336 32.14 -21.53 -2.66
CA SER A 336 32.21 -20.09 -2.38
C SER A 336 31.32 -19.76 -1.17
N ILE A 337 31.95 -19.43 -0.06
CA ILE A 337 31.26 -19.23 1.23
C ILE A 337 30.86 -17.78 1.38
N VAL A 338 29.58 -17.56 1.57
CA VAL A 338 29.02 -16.23 1.82
C VAL A 338 29.40 -15.75 3.22
N PHE A 339 30.11 -14.63 3.29
CA PHE A 339 30.46 -13.95 4.53
C PHE A 339 29.53 -12.76 4.76
N ILE A 340 28.80 -12.77 5.88
CA ILE A 340 27.77 -11.77 6.22
C ILE A 340 28.44 -10.58 6.91
N PRO A 341 28.34 -9.36 6.35
CA PRO A 341 28.90 -8.15 6.93
C PRO A 341 28.38 -7.87 8.35
N GLN A 342 29.28 -7.49 9.23
CA GLN A 342 29.00 -7.10 10.61
C GLN A 342 29.17 -5.60 10.83
N ASP A 343 29.90 -4.92 9.95
CA ASP A 343 30.15 -3.49 10.00
C ASP A 343 30.13 -2.84 8.60
N GLN A 344 30.26 -1.52 8.58
CA GLN A 344 30.27 -0.72 7.36
C GLN A 344 31.49 -0.96 6.46
N PHE A 345 32.57 -1.52 6.98
CA PHE A 345 33.79 -1.83 6.25
C PHE A 345 33.83 -3.27 5.75
N LEU A 346 32.68 -3.98 5.82
CA LEU A 346 32.48 -5.36 5.39
C LEU A 346 33.38 -6.36 6.15
N THR A 347 33.75 -6.04 7.41
CA THR A 347 34.21 -7.10 8.32
C THR A 347 33.07 -8.11 8.43
N SER A 348 33.29 -9.34 8.01
CA SER A 348 32.20 -10.28 7.75
C SER A 348 32.42 -11.60 8.48
N THR A 349 31.36 -12.30 8.87
CA THR A 349 31.39 -13.63 9.46
C THR A 349 30.79 -14.66 8.51
N GLY A 350 31.40 -15.86 8.51
CA GLY A 350 30.94 -16.99 7.70
C GLY A 350 31.28 -18.33 8.34
N VAL A 351 30.64 -19.38 7.87
CA VAL A 351 30.79 -20.74 8.40
C VAL A 351 31.14 -21.68 7.26
N VAL A 352 32.20 -22.45 7.45
CA VAL A 352 32.59 -23.57 6.59
C VAL A 352 32.23 -24.86 7.29
N LYS A 353 31.53 -25.78 6.63
CA LYS A 353 31.16 -27.10 7.14
C LYS A 353 31.67 -28.15 6.18
N VAL A 354 32.59 -29.00 6.65
CA VAL A 354 33.16 -30.13 5.90
C VAL A 354 32.58 -31.41 6.50
N PRO A 355 31.48 -31.95 5.94
CA PRO A 355 30.78 -33.09 6.53
C PRO A 355 31.53 -34.42 6.35
N ASP A 356 32.24 -34.59 5.22
CA ASP A 356 32.77 -35.86 4.78
C ASP A 356 34.18 -35.72 4.20
N GLY A 357 34.90 -36.86 4.09
CA GLY A 357 36.19 -36.97 3.40
C GLY A 357 37.41 -36.65 4.26
N LEU A 358 37.24 -36.18 5.49
CA LEU A 358 38.26 -36.09 6.53
C LEU A 358 38.07 -37.21 7.56
N SER A 359 39.03 -37.39 8.50
CA SER A 359 38.89 -38.39 9.57
C SER A 359 37.77 -38.08 10.56
N GLU A 360 37.38 -36.83 10.67
CA GLU A 360 36.30 -36.31 11.49
C GLU A 360 35.57 -35.18 10.73
N GLN A 361 34.31 -34.89 11.09
CA GLN A 361 33.62 -33.70 10.55
C GLN A 361 34.30 -32.44 11.10
N VAL A 362 34.47 -31.44 10.23
CA VAL A 362 35.15 -30.18 10.58
C VAL A 362 34.19 -29.00 10.33
N GLY A 363 33.98 -28.21 11.38
CA GLY A 363 33.29 -26.93 11.33
C GLY A 363 34.27 -25.77 11.54
N MET A 364 34.12 -24.69 10.76
CA MET A 364 35.00 -23.54 10.94
C MET A 364 34.15 -22.27 11.03
N LEU A 365 34.42 -21.44 12.04
CA LEU A 365 33.85 -20.10 12.16
C LEU A 365 34.89 -19.11 11.63
N GLY A 366 34.54 -18.46 10.52
CA GLY A 366 35.44 -17.56 9.80
C GLY A 366 35.07 -16.09 9.97
N PHE A 367 36.13 -15.26 9.93
CA PHE A 367 36.02 -13.81 9.80
C PHE A 367 36.80 -13.39 8.56
N PHE A 368 36.12 -12.69 7.65
CA PHE A 368 36.69 -12.15 6.44
C PHE A 368 36.85 -10.65 6.54
N TYR A 369 38.03 -10.16 6.21
CA TYR A 369 38.39 -8.74 6.23
C TYR A 369 38.84 -8.33 4.83
N PRO A 370 38.09 -7.50 4.10
CA PRO A 370 38.51 -7.00 2.77
C PRO A 370 39.80 -6.19 2.80
N SER A 371 40.02 -5.42 3.86
CA SER A 371 41.21 -4.58 4.07
C SER A 371 41.68 -4.70 5.51
N ALA A 372 42.30 -5.84 5.82
CA ALA A 372 42.69 -6.20 7.17
C ALA A 372 43.79 -5.28 7.72
N HIS A 373 43.61 -4.81 8.94
CA HIS A 373 44.67 -4.26 9.79
C HIS A 373 44.59 -4.86 11.19
N GLU A 374 45.75 -5.05 11.80
CA GLU A 374 45.84 -5.59 13.15
C GLU A 374 45.68 -4.48 14.19
N LEU A 375 44.81 -4.69 15.16
CA LEU A 375 44.57 -3.81 16.29
C LEU A 375 45.62 -4.06 17.40
N GLU A 376 45.81 -3.11 18.30
CA GLU A 376 46.69 -3.27 19.47
C GLU A 376 46.34 -4.50 20.34
N SER A 377 45.11 -4.97 20.29
CA SER A 377 44.65 -6.20 20.98
C SER A 377 45.05 -7.51 20.29
N GLY A 378 45.71 -7.44 19.12
CA GLY A 378 45.99 -8.60 18.28
C GLY A 378 44.77 -9.13 17.52
N ALA A 379 43.65 -8.45 17.54
CA ALA A 379 42.49 -8.75 16.70
C ALA A 379 42.59 -8.01 15.36
N PHE A 380 41.94 -8.55 14.32
CA PHE A 380 41.84 -7.89 13.02
C PHE A 380 40.53 -7.12 12.88
N ALA A 381 40.58 -6.04 12.14
CA ALA A 381 39.44 -5.27 11.67
C ALA A 381 39.66 -4.86 10.21
N SER A 382 38.60 -4.48 9.51
CA SER A 382 38.69 -3.89 8.17
C SER A 382 38.59 -2.37 8.27
N ASP A 383 39.37 -1.66 7.49
CA ASP A 383 39.35 -0.19 7.41
C ASP A 383 38.79 0.33 6.06
N HIS A 384 38.55 -0.60 5.12
CA HIS A 384 37.97 -0.27 3.83
C HIS A 384 37.16 -1.45 3.25
N GLN A 385 36.17 -1.15 2.42
CA GLN A 385 35.29 -2.15 1.83
C GLN A 385 35.90 -2.91 0.64
N ASP A 386 36.89 -2.31 -0.06
CA ASP A 386 37.56 -2.97 -1.19
C ASP A 386 38.64 -3.95 -0.74
N LEU A 387 38.97 -4.90 -1.61
CA LEU A 387 40.00 -5.90 -1.41
C LEU A 387 41.42 -5.33 -1.49
N ARG A 388 41.81 -4.50 -0.51
CA ARG A 388 43.17 -3.91 -0.44
C ARG A 388 44.19 -4.83 0.22
N ASN A 389 43.79 -5.48 1.28
CA ASN A 389 44.57 -6.42 2.05
C ASN A 389 43.66 -7.54 2.60
N PRO A 390 43.11 -8.39 1.72
CA PRO A 390 42.13 -9.37 2.16
C PRO A 390 42.75 -10.45 3.01
N LEU A 391 42.08 -10.75 4.13
CA LEU A 391 42.48 -11.77 5.10
C LEU A 391 41.25 -12.56 5.54
N LEU A 392 41.37 -13.84 5.60
CA LEU A 392 40.43 -14.77 6.22
C LEU A 392 41.03 -15.37 7.47
N THR A 393 40.36 -15.26 8.61
CA THR A 393 40.73 -15.96 9.84
C THR A 393 39.71 -17.04 10.17
N LEU A 394 40.14 -18.23 10.59
CA LEU A 394 39.28 -19.38 10.86
C LEU A 394 39.57 -19.97 12.23
N ASN A 395 38.54 -20.01 13.09
CA ASN A 395 38.53 -20.91 14.24
C ASN A 395 38.06 -22.29 13.78
N VAL A 396 38.78 -23.35 14.13
CA VAL A 396 38.53 -24.71 13.64
C VAL A 396 38.03 -25.59 14.78
N TYR A 397 36.98 -26.32 14.51
CA TYR A 397 36.31 -27.23 15.43
C TYR A 397 36.13 -28.60 14.78
N THR A 398 36.24 -29.69 15.57
CA THR A 398 35.90 -31.05 15.14
C THR A 398 34.78 -31.63 15.98
N GLY A 399 34.03 -32.57 15.41
CA GLY A 399 32.91 -33.26 16.06
C GLY A 399 31.68 -33.33 15.17
N ASP A 400 30.60 -33.82 15.73
CA ASP A 400 29.32 -33.96 14.99
C ASP A 400 28.70 -32.60 14.70
N LEU A 401 28.61 -32.23 13.41
CA LEU A 401 28.00 -30.97 12.95
C LEU A 401 26.46 -30.99 12.95
N GLY A 402 25.84 -32.10 13.35
CA GLY A 402 24.39 -32.26 13.39
C GLY A 402 23.71 -32.28 12.01
N LEU A 403 24.45 -32.58 10.95
CA LEU A 403 23.97 -32.57 9.57
C LEU A 403 23.14 -33.81 9.22
N ASP A 404 23.32 -34.90 9.94
CA ASP A 404 22.68 -36.20 9.69
C ASP A 404 21.32 -36.36 10.36
N THR A 405 20.83 -35.35 11.09
CA THR A 405 19.56 -35.40 11.85
C THR A 405 18.33 -35.35 10.99
N GLY A 406 18.45 -35.09 9.70
CA GLY A 406 17.32 -34.87 8.77
C GLY A 406 16.53 -33.56 9.01
N MET A 407 16.96 -32.76 9.97
CA MET A 407 16.42 -31.40 10.16
C MET A 407 17.27 -30.35 9.43
N PRO A 408 16.68 -29.36 8.77
CA PRO A 408 17.44 -28.30 8.12
C PRO A 408 18.26 -27.52 9.14
N VAL A 409 19.56 -27.50 8.96
CA VAL A 409 20.52 -26.73 9.78
C VAL A 409 20.91 -25.47 9.00
N SER A 410 20.96 -24.31 9.66
CA SER A 410 21.39 -23.07 9.03
C SER A 410 22.81 -23.20 8.46
N VAL A 411 22.99 -22.78 7.21
CA VAL A 411 24.32 -22.70 6.58
C VAL A 411 25.16 -21.54 7.10
N TYR A 412 24.56 -20.60 7.79
CA TYR A 412 25.18 -19.36 8.29
C TYR A 412 25.51 -19.40 9.79
N SER A 413 25.18 -20.49 10.47
CA SER A 413 25.51 -20.68 11.90
C SER A 413 26.17 -22.02 12.18
N LEU A 414 27.10 -22.03 13.12
CA LEU A 414 27.75 -23.21 13.65
C LEU A 414 27.46 -23.28 15.16
N ASP A 415 26.78 -24.34 15.58
CA ASP A 415 26.63 -24.63 17.00
C ASP A 415 27.94 -25.26 17.50
N THR A 416 28.65 -24.53 18.35
CA THR A 416 29.96 -24.95 18.88
C THR A 416 29.90 -25.60 20.25
N GLU A 417 28.72 -25.69 20.90
CA GLU A 417 28.56 -26.18 22.28
C GLU A 417 29.06 -27.63 22.43
N ASN A 418 28.84 -28.46 21.40
CA ASN A 418 29.21 -29.88 21.39
C ASN A 418 30.43 -30.17 20.50
N LEU A 419 31.12 -29.17 19.99
CA LEU A 419 32.29 -29.31 19.15
C LEU A 419 33.58 -29.10 19.95
N THR A 420 34.64 -29.79 19.56
CA THR A 420 35.97 -29.64 20.15
C THR A 420 36.75 -28.59 19.36
N PRO A 421 37.16 -27.47 19.95
CA PRO A 421 37.98 -26.49 19.28
C PRO A 421 39.43 -27.04 19.16
N ILE A 422 40.00 -26.99 17.95
CA ILE A 422 41.37 -27.44 17.66
C ILE A 422 42.30 -26.31 17.21
N ALA A 423 41.74 -25.19 16.74
CA ALA A 423 42.44 -23.93 16.53
C ALA A 423 41.51 -22.78 16.89
N ALA A 424 41.83 -22.00 17.91
CA ALA A 424 41.05 -20.88 18.36
C ALA A 424 41.92 -19.86 19.13
N ARG A 425 41.38 -18.64 19.36
CA ARG A 425 42.12 -17.54 19.98
C ARG A 425 42.70 -17.91 21.36
N ASP A 426 41.96 -18.68 22.13
CA ASP A 426 42.28 -19.03 23.52
C ASP A 426 43.10 -20.34 23.63
N LEU A 427 43.45 -20.98 22.53
CA LEU A 427 44.25 -22.19 22.46
C LEU A 427 45.73 -21.89 22.13
N ASP A 428 46.60 -22.89 22.31
CA ASP A 428 47.99 -22.84 21.86
C ASP A 428 48.05 -22.71 20.33
N VAL A 429 47.21 -23.46 19.62
CA VAL A 429 47.03 -23.32 18.16
C VAL A 429 46.10 -22.17 17.87
N LYS A 430 46.68 -21.12 17.30
CA LYS A 430 45.95 -19.89 16.95
C LYS A 430 45.01 -20.12 15.75
N PRO A 431 43.99 -19.22 15.55
CA PRO A 431 43.15 -19.27 14.36
C PRO A 431 43.97 -19.28 13.09
N LEU A 432 43.56 -20.08 12.12
CA LEU A 432 44.22 -20.10 10.81
C LEU A 432 44.05 -18.75 10.14
N GLN A 433 45.09 -18.28 9.45
CA GLN A 433 45.08 -17.04 8.66
C GLN A 433 45.39 -17.42 7.21
N LEU A 434 44.59 -16.95 6.27
CA LEU A 434 44.76 -17.19 4.84
C LEU A 434 44.63 -15.88 4.07
N HIS A 435 45.62 -15.63 3.24
CA HIS A 435 45.57 -14.62 2.18
C HIS A 435 45.12 -15.27 0.85
N PRO A 436 44.68 -14.47 -0.13
CA PRO A 436 44.28 -14.99 -1.44
C PRO A 436 45.35 -15.84 -2.10
N GLY A 437 45.01 -17.05 -2.51
CA GLY A 437 45.92 -18.04 -3.10
C GLY A 437 46.75 -18.83 -2.08
N GLU A 438 46.63 -18.56 -0.78
CA GLU A 438 47.40 -19.23 0.26
C GLU A 438 46.79 -20.58 0.66
N THR A 439 47.67 -21.54 0.96
CA THR A 439 47.30 -22.86 1.48
C THR A 439 47.95 -23.05 2.85
N VAL A 440 47.16 -23.44 3.84
CA VAL A 440 47.58 -23.66 5.22
C VAL A 440 47.22 -25.09 5.65
N GLU A 441 48.03 -25.71 6.47
CA GLU A 441 47.77 -27.04 7.05
C GLU A 441 46.66 -26.94 8.11
N LEU A 442 45.72 -27.87 8.07
CA LEU A 442 44.73 -28.04 9.13
C LEU A 442 45.41 -28.71 10.35
N PRO A 443 45.07 -28.29 11.58
CA PRO A 443 45.58 -28.92 12.79
C PRO A 443 45.34 -30.43 12.81
N ASN A 444 46.12 -31.14 13.64
CA ASN A 444 46.04 -32.60 13.83
C ASN A 444 46.27 -33.45 12.56
N GLY A 445 46.87 -32.87 11.51
CA GLY A 445 47.10 -33.56 10.25
C GLY A 445 45.84 -33.88 9.45
N LEU A 446 44.77 -33.13 9.63
CA LEU A 446 43.48 -33.32 8.94
C LEU A 446 43.55 -33.01 7.43
N GLY A 447 44.62 -32.39 6.95
CA GLY A 447 44.84 -32.03 5.56
C GLY A 447 45.19 -30.57 5.38
N THR A 448 44.73 -29.94 4.28
CA THR A 448 45.03 -28.55 3.97
C THR A 448 43.80 -27.77 3.61
N ILE A 449 43.82 -26.46 3.86
CA ILE A 449 42.79 -25.52 3.45
C ILE A 449 43.40 -24.42 2.59
N THR A 450 42.76 -24.07 1.51
CA THR A 450 43.18 -23.04 0.55
C THR A 450 42.07 -22.03 0.38
N MET A 451 42.40 -20.74 0.42
CA MET A 451 41.54 -19.68 -0.10
C MET A 451 41.93 -19.36 -1.54
N ASP A 452 41.03 -19.48 -2.49
CA ASP A 452 41.31 -19.19 -3.91
C ASP A 452 41.82 -17.75 -4.08
N ALA A 453 42.64 -17.51 -5.11
CA ALA A 453 43.19 -16.18 -5.37
C ALA A 453 42.16 -15.17 -5.81
N GLU A 454 41.11 -15.61 -6.49
CA GLU A 454 39.99 -14.79 -6.91
C GLU A 454 38.90 -14.83 -5.85
N ILE A 455 38.49 -13.66 -5.39
CA ILE A 455 37.44 -13.50 -4.37
C ILE A 455 36.22 -12.90 -5.04
N HIS A 456 35.13 -13.66 -5.13
CA HIS A 456 33.88 -13.24 -5.72
C HIS A 456 33.07 -12.37 -4.75
N ARG A 457 32.28 -11.47 -5.33
CA ARG A 457 31.21 -10.79 -4.58
C ARG A 457 29.92 -11.62 -4.65
N TYR A 458 29.03 -11.37 -3.71
CA TYR A 458 27.66 -11.86 -3.78
C TYR A 458 26.65 -10.72 -3.72
N ALA A 459 25.50 -10.94 -4.29
CA ALA A 459 24.32 -10.08 -4.16
C ALA A 459 23.19 -10.88 -3.50
N SER A 460 22.51 -10.26 -2.54
CA SER A 460 21.25 -10.76 -2.01
C SER A 460 20.11 -10.11 -2.79
N PHE A 461 19.31 -10.91 -3.44
CA PHE A 461 18.13 -10.46 -4.16
C PHE A 461 16.87 -10.78 -3.36
N ASP A 462 15.93 -9.83 -3.40
CA ASP A 462 14.60 -9.98 -2.83
C ASP A 462 13.59 -9.92 -3.98
N VAL A 463 12.91 -11.03 -4.21
CA VAL A 463 11.95 -11.20 -5.31
C VAL A 463 10.55 -11.05 -4.73
N HIS A 464 9.82 -10.06 -5.19
CA HIS A 464 8.47 -9.75 -4.75
C HIS A 464 7.46 -9.98 -5.85
N SER A 465 6.34 -10.62 -5.52
CA SER A 465 5.12 -10.58 -6.32
C SER A 465 4.07 -9.78 -5.59
N ASP A 466 3.75 -8.59 -6.09
CA ASP A 466 2.80 -7.67 -5.45
C ASP A 466 1.59 -7.39 -6.35
N HIS A 467 0.47 -8.05 -6.02
CA HIS A 467 -0.81 -7.88 -6.69
C HIS A 467 -1.56 -6.60 -6.25
N THR A 468 -1.08 -5.92 -5.21
CA THR A 468 -1.77 -4.74 -4.66
C THR A 468 -1.32 -3.44 -5.30
N ARG A 469 -0.12 -3.37 -5.85
CA ARG A 469 0.53 -2.15 -6.33
C ARG A 469 -0.30 -1.40 -7.37
N ILE A 470 -0.72 -2.07 -8.45
CA ILE A 470 -1.47 -1.42 -9.52
C ILE A 470 -2.89 -1.07 -9.07
N PRO A 471 -3.71 -2.01 -8.55
CA PRO A 471 -5.05 -1.66 -8.06
C PRO A 471 -5.01 -0.62 -6.94
N GLY A 472 -4.10 -0.75 -5.99
CA GLY A 472 -3.91 0.21 -4.91
C GLY A 472 -3.59 1.62 -5.42
N GLY A 473 -2.65 1.75 -6.35
CA GLY A 473 -2.31 3.02 -7.00
C GLY A 473 -3.50 3.67 -7.72
N ILE A 474 -4.31 2.88 -8.44
CA ILE A 474 -5.54 3.36 -9.10
C ILE A 474 -6.53 3.89 -8.06
N PHE A 475 -6.78 3.14 -6.97
CA PHE A 475 -7.74 3.56 -5.95
C PHE A 475 -7.26 4.75 -5.13
N VAL A 476 -5.95 4.89 -4.90
CA VAL A 476 -5.35 6.11 -4.31
C VAL A 476 -5.61 7.31 -5.22
N ALA A 477 -5.32 7.20 -6.51
CA ALA A 477 -5.57 8.27 -7.48
C ALA A 477 -7.04 8.66 -7.55
N LEU A 478 -7.96 7.69 -7.57
CA LEU A 478 -9.42 7.92 -7.53
C LEU A 478 -9.84 8.63 -6.24
N SER A 479 -9.26 8.24 -5.10
CA SER A 479 -9.52 8.90 -3.81
C SER A 479 -9.09 10.37 -3.82
N ILE A 480 -7.90 10.66 -4.32
CA ILE A 480 -7.38 12.03 -4.39
C ILE A 480 -8.25 12.89 -5.34
N LEU A 481 -8.54 12.38 -6.54
CA LEU A 481 -9.41 13.07 -7.50
C LEU A 481 -10.82 13.30 -6.95
N GLY A 482 -11.36 12.31 -6.25
CA GLY A 482 -12.65 12.41 -5.57
C GLY A 482 -12.66 13.48 -4.49
N LEU A 483 -11.61 13.53 -3.67
CA LEU A 483 -11.44 14.53 -2.62
C LEU A 483 -11.35 15.94 -3.21
N ILE A 484 -10.50 16.13 -4.22
CA ILE A 484 -10.35 17.41 -4.94
C ILE A 484 -11.72 17.86 -5.48
N GLY A 485 -12.45 17.00 -6.17
CA GLY A 485 -13.78 17.31 -6.70
C GLY A 485 -14.81 17.64 -5.61
N SER A 486 -14.72 16.96 -4.46
CA SER A 486 -15.59 17.21 -3.31
C SER A 486 -15.31 18.54 -2.60
N LEU A 487 -14.06 18.98 -2.55
CA LEU A 487 -13.66 20.20 -1.84
C LEU A 487 -13.77 21.45 -2.72
N LEU A 488 -13.36 21.37 -3.99
CA LEU A 488 -13.25 22.55 -4.86
C LEU A 488 -14.57 22.94 -5.54
N VAL A 489 -15.53 22.01 -5.67
CA VAL A 489 -16.78 22.29 -6.37
C VAL A 489 -17.88 22.69 -5.39
N PRO A 490 -18.33 23.98 -5.36
CA PRO A 490 -19.43 24.39 -4.51
C PRO A 490 -20.77 23.88 -5.08
N ARG A 491 -21.61 23.31 -4.24
CA ARG A 491 -22.99 22.96 -4.61
C ARG A 491 -23.90 24.09 -4.20
N ARG A 492 -24.53 24.71 -5.22
CA ARG A 492 -25.41 25.88 -5.07
C ARG A 492 -26.81 25.57 -5.57
N ARG A 493 -27.82 26.05 -4.84
CA ARG A 493 -29.19 26.16 -5.26
C ARG A 493 -29.54 27.62 -5.31
N VAL A 494 -30.22 28.02 -6.38
CA VAL A 494 -30.68 29.41 -6.59
C VAL A 494 -32.12 29.37 -7.03
N TRP A 495 -32.89 30.31 -6.53
CA TRP A 495 -34.30 30.49 -6.88
C TRP A 495 -34.54 31.93 -7.31
N VAL A 496 -35.36 32.09 -8.35
CA VAL A 496 -35.89 33.37 -8.75
C VAL A 496 -37.43 33.24 -8.79
N ALA A 497 -38.11 34.09 -8.06
CA ALA A 497 -39.58 34.09 -7.97
C ALA A 497 -40.13 35.47 -8.28
N ALA A 498 -41.18 35.52 -9.10
CA ALA A 498 -41.87 36.74 -9.45
C ALA A 498 -43.33 36.65 -9.00
N ARG A 499 -43.83 37.74 -8.36
CA ARG A 499 -45.20 37.85 -7.93
C ARG A 499 -45.68 39.29 -8.03
N GLU A 500 -46.97 39.47 -8.26
CA GLU A 500 -47.61 40.79 -8.24
C GLU A 500 -47.49 41.44 -6.86
N HIS A 501 -47.16 42.72 -6.81
CA HIS A 501 -46.97 43.48 -5.59
C HIS A 501 -47.18 45.00 -5.85
N GLU A 502 -48.15 45.62 -5.16
CA GLU A 502 -48.40 47.06 -5.19
C GLU A 502 -48.50 47.64 -6.61
N GLY A 503 -49.20 46.95 -7.52
CA GLY A 503 -49.43 47.37 -8.92
C GLY A 503 -48.29 47.09 -9.89
N GLY A 504 -47.11 46.58 -9.40
CA GLY A 504 -45.98 46.13 -10.19
C GLY A 504 -45.64 44.69 -9.88
N VAL A 505 -44.38 44.27 -10.13
CA VAL A 505 -43.88 42.91 -9.85
C VAL A 505 -42.71 42.97 -8.89
N LEU A 506 -42.80 42.18 -7.82
CA LEU A 506 -41.67 41.91 -6.92
C LEU A 506 -40.95 40.65 -7.40
N VAL A 507 -39.68 40.79 -7.73
CA VAL A 507 -38.78 39.67 -8.07
C VAL A 507 -37.88 39.38 -6.88
N GLU A 508 -37.96 38.17 -6.38
CA GLU A 508 -37.17 37.69 -5.25
C GLU A 508 -36.11 36.73 -5.75
N TYR A 509 -34.85 36.93 -5.32
CA TYR A 509 -33.71 36.06 -5.61
C TYR A 509 -33.19 35.48 -4.31
N ALA A 510 -32.94 34.20 -4.30
CA ALA A 510 -32.37 33.57 -3.13
C ALA A 510 -31.37 32.47 -3.48
N GLY A 511 -30.37 32.31 -2.65
CA GLY A 511 -29.34 31.30 -2.79
C GLY A 511 -29.16 30.48 -1.52
N LEU A 512 -28.85 29.21 -1.68
CA LEU A 512 -28.45 28.29 -0.63
C LEU A 512 -27.27 27.47 -1.10
N ALA A 513 -26.20 27.44 -0.31
CA ALA A 513 -25.07 26.55 -0.53
C ALA A 513 -25.14 25.36 0.41
N ARG A 514 -24.57 24.24 -0.01
CA ARG A 514 -24.32 23.09 0.87
C ARG A 514 -22.91 23.20 1.47
N GLY A 515 -22.82 23.56 2.74
CA GLY A 515 -21.59 23.93 3.42
C GLY A 515 -21.23 25.41 3.24
N GLU A 516 -20.12 25.83 3.80
CA GLU A 516 -19.67 27.23 3.70
C GLU A 516 -19.30 27.59 2.26
N ASP A 517 -19.87 28.69 1.76
CA ASP A 517 -19.60 29.27 0.45
C ASP A 517 -19.58 30.80 0.57
N HIS A 518 -18.42 31.35 0.83
CA HIS A 518 -18.20 32.79 0.99
C HIS A 518 -18.54 33.61 -0.27
N GLN A 519 -18.73 32.95 -1.41
CA GLN A 519 -19.06 33.60 -2.68
C GLN A 519 -20.56 33.51 -3.01
N LEU A 520 -21.40 32.90 -2.16
CA LEU A 520 -22.83 32.71 -2.46
C LEU A 520 -23.58 34.03 -2.66
N ALA A 521 -23.39 34.98 -1.74
CA ALA A 521 -24.04 36.30 -1.85
C ALA A 521 -23.59 37.05 -3.13
N ARG A 522 -22.32 37.01 -3.45
CA ARG A 522 -21.77 37.59 -4.68
C ARG A 522 -22.37 36.93 -5.93
N ALA A 523 -22.58 35.62 -5.91
CA ALA A 523 -23.16 34.88 -7.03
C ALA A 523 -24.64 35.22 -7.23
N VAL A 524 -25.41 35.46 -6.15
CA VAL A 524 -26.81 35.90 -6.20
C VAL A 524 -26.88 37.33 -6.72
N ASN A 525 -26.05 38.26 -6.21
CA ASN A 525 -26.04 39.65 -6.68
C ASN A 525 -25.65 39.74 -8.16
N SER A 526 -24.63 39.00 -8.60
CA SER A 526 -24.28 38.90 -10.03
C SER A 526 -25.41 38.35 -10.90
N LEU A 527 -26.26 37.46 -10.36
CA LEU A 527 -27.45 36.99 -11.07
C LEU A 527 -28.50 38.10 -11.17
N VAL A 528 -28.72 38.88 -10.11
CA VAL A 528 -29.60 40.03 -10.10
C VAL A 528 -29.22 41.03 -11.18
N ASP A 529 -27.93 41.40 -11.23
CA ASP A 529 -27.39 42.38 -12.19
C ASP A 529 -27.57 41.88 -13.64
N GLU A 530 -27.20 40.65 -13.94
CA GLU A 530 -27.35 40.09 -15.30
C GLU A 530 -28.80 39.93 -15.72
N HIS A 531 -29.67 39.45 -14.82
CA HIS A 531 -31.09 39.27 -15.10
C HIS A 531 -31.77 40.63 -15.32
N THR A 532 -31.49 41.64 -14.49
CA THR A 532 -32.01 42.99 -14.64
C THR A 532 -31.54 43.62 -15.95
N ALA A 533 -30.27 43.41 -16.35
CA ALA A 533 -29.76 43.89 -17.64
C ALA A 533 -30.54 43.29 -18.83
N VAL A 534 -30.86 41.99 -18.79
CA VAL A 534 -31.66 41.29 -19.81
C VAL A 534 -33.07 41.89 -19.87
N LEU A 535 -33.73 42.12 -18.73
CA LEU A 535 -35.06 42.74 -18.70
C LEU A 535 -35.04 44.16 -19.26
N VAL A 536 -34.00 44.94 -18.99
CA VAL A 536 -33.83 46.30 -19.55
C VAL A 536 -33.61 46.25 -21.07
N SER A 537 -32.85 45.30 -21.60
CA SER A 537 -32.63 45.14 -23.04
C SER A 537 -33.92 44.78 -23.79
N TRP A 538 -34.80 43.96 -23.24
CA TRP A 538 -36.13 43.67 -23.80
C TRP A 538 -37.01 44.91 -23.87
N LYS A 539 -36.85 45.84 -22.91
CA LYS A 539 -37.53 47.15 -22.93
C LYS A 539 -37.05 48.03 -24.09
N ALA A 540 -35.83 47.94 -24.50
CA ALA A 540 -35.28 48.72 -25.62
C ALA A 540 -35.76 48.18 -26.98
N ASP A 541 -35.86 46.85 -27.11
CA ASP A 541 -36.31 46.19 -28.34
C ASP A 541 -37.82 46.33 -28.61
N SER A 542 -38.65 46.26 -27.55
CA SER A 542 -40.11 46.51 -27.66
C SER A 542 -40.47 47.92 -28.04
N ARG A 543 -39.56 48.89 -28.03
CA ARG A 543 -39.74 50.27 -28.55
C ARG A 543 -39.36 50.43 -30.03
N ARG A 544 -38.72 49.38 -30.63
CA ARG A 544 -38.27 49.41 -32.04
C ARG A 544 -39.31 48.80 -33.01
N ASP A 545 -40.45 48.30 -32.53
CA ASP A 545 -41.52 47.79 -33.34
C ASP A 545 -42.70 48.78 -33.31
N PRO A 546 -42.71 49.87 -34.15
CA PRO A 546 -43.87 50.66 -34.45
C PRO A 546 -44.42 50.23 -35.82
N GLN A 547 -45.57 49.57 -35.77
CA GLN A 547 -46.53 49.34 -36.87
C GLN A 547 -46.29 48.13 -37.76
#